data_1d568f07886c6b47aeb36d88f5667d80
#
_entry.id   1d568f07886c6b47aeb36d88f5667d80
#
_cell.length_a   1.000
_cell.length_b   1.000
_cell.length_c   1.000
_cell.angle_alpha   90.00
_cell.angle_beta   90.00
_cell.angle_gamma   90.00
#
_symmetry.space_group_name_H-M   'P 1'
#
loop_
_entity.id
_entity.type
_entity.pdbx_description
1 polymer ?
#
loop_
_entity_poly.entity_id
_entity_poly.type
_entity_poly.pdbx_seq_one_letter_code
_entity_poly.pdbx_strand_id
1 'polypeptide(L)'
;MTISSPSRPYLDGKKLNKIEQNKAAKDGLLVGSEIEKFAELGWEQVDETDLQLRLKWYGMFWRPKTPGKFMLRLRVPNGVLTADQLRVVGSIVERYGENGSCDITTRQNLQLRGVLLRPAGNPQAAEGSRPQHDPIRLRQPPQRHRQPHRRH
;
A
#
# COMPACT_ATOMS: atom_id res chain seq x y z
N MET A 1 -16.14 -0.29 -25.10
CA MET A 1 -16.40 1.14 -24.88
C MET A 1 -15.07 1.83 -24.63
N THR A 2 -14.58 2.61 -25.58
CA THR A 2 -13.34 3.36 -25.44
C THR A 2 -13.64 4.59 -24.58
N ILE A 3 -13.19 4.58 -23.33
CA ILE A 3 -13.31 5.76 -22.45
C ILE A 3 -12.29 6.77 -22.98
N SER A 4 -12.78 7.77 -23.69
CA SER A 4 -11.99 8.91 -24.14
C SER A 4 -11.47 9.65 -22.90
N SER A 5 -10.16 9.83 -22.80
CA SER A 5 -9.54 10.63 -21.75
C SER A 5 -10.12 12.06 -21.80
N PRO A 6 -10.57 12.65 -20.69
CA PRO A 6 -11.14 13.99 -20.70
C PRO A 6 -10.09 14.99 -21.21
N SER A 7 -10.47 15.79 -22.18
CA SER A 7 -9.63 16.88 -22.68
C SER A 7 -9.25 17.81 -21.54
N ARG A 8 -7.95 18.13 -21.43
CA ARG A 8 -7.42 19.06 -20.42
C ARG A 8 -7.07 20.39 -21.10
N PRO A 9 -8.03 21.27 -21.37
CA PRO A 9 -7.84 22.46 -22.19
C PRO A 9 -6.78 23.43 -21.65
N TYR A 10 -6.46 23.36 -20.32
CA TYR A 10 -5.44 24.21 -19.72
C TYR A 10 -3.99 23.79 -20.07
N LEU A 11 -3.80 22.63 -20.74
CA LEU A 11 -2.50 22.13 -21.19
C LEU A 11 -2.23 22.41 -22.67
N ASP A 12 -3.22 22.92 -23.38
CA ASP A 12 -3.09 23.21 -24.82
C ASP A 12 -1.99 24.26 -25.04
N GLY A 13 -1.01 23.90 -25.88
CA GLY A 13 0.13 24.77 -26.22
C GLY A 13 1.26 24.80 -25.19
N LYS A 14 1.18 24.12 -24.07
CA LYS A 14 2.27 24.01 -23.09
C LYS A 14 3.13 22.77 -23.32
N LYS A 15 4.46 22.94 -23.26
CA LYS A 15 5.37 21.79 -23.26
C LYS A 15 5.17 20.96 -21.99
N LEU A 16 4.61 19.76 -22.15
CA LEU A 16 4.34 18.84 -21.03
C LEU A 16 5.65 18.32 -20.43
N ASN A 17 5.74 18.30 -19.11
CA ASN A 17 6.81 17.57 -18.43
C ASN A 17 6.61 16.06 -18.57
N LYS A 18 7.62 15.24 -18.24
CA LYS A 18 7.59 13.78 -18.38
C LYS A 18 6.40 13.13 -17.64
N ILE A 19 6.03 13.66 -16.48
CA ILE A 19 4.91 13.13 -15.69
C ILE A 19 3.59 13.37 -16.39
N GLU A 20 3.37 14.59 -16.90
CA GLU A 20 2.14 14.94 -17.64
C GLU A 20 2.05 14.17 -18.97
N GLN A 21 3.18 13.93 -19.65
CA GLN A 21 3.21 13.07 -20.85
C GLN A 21 2.76 11.64 -20.50
N ASN A 22 3.25 11.06 -19.38
CA ASN A 22 2.84 9.73 -18.95
C ASN A 22 1.37 9.64 -18.55
N LYS A 23 0.82 10.73 -17.98
CA LYS A 23 -0.63 10.82 -17.68
C LYS A 23 -1.48 10.99 -18.94
N ALA A 24 -0.97 11.69 -19.93
CA ALA A 24 -1.66 11.84 -21.22
C ALA A 24 -1.68 10.54 -22.03
N ALA A 25 -0.58 9.76 -21.96
CA ALA A 25 -0.47 8.48 -22.67
C ALA A 25 -1.45 7.42 -22.14
N LYS A 26 -1.66 7.33 -20.83
CA LYS A 26 -2.59 6.38 -20.20
C LYS A 26 -3.08 6.95 -18.86
N ASP A 27 -4.40 6.96 -18.68
CA ASP A 27 -4.99 7.36 -17.39
C ASP A 27 -4.62 6.35 -16.32
N GLY A 28 -4.12 6.85 -15.16
CA GLY A 28 -3.76 6.01 -14.02
C GLY A 28 -4.92 5.18 -13.48
N LEU A 29 -6.16 5.64 -13.63
CA LEU A 29 -7.34 4.90 -13.17
C LEU A 29 -7.63 3.65 -14.03
N LEU A 30 -7.17 3.59 -15.27
CA LEU A 30 -7.33 2.40 -16.12
C LEU A 30 -6.57 1.19 -15.61
N VAL A 31 -5.47 1.42 -14.89
CA VAL A 31 -4.65 0.34 -14.29
C VAL A 31 -5.45 -0.50 -13.30
N GLY A 32 -6.51 0.04 -12.68
CA GLY A 32 -7.37 -0.70 -11.75
C GLY A 32 -7.99 -1.96 -12.37
N SER A 33 -8.41 -1.89 -13.62
CA SER A 33 -8.97 -3.03 -14.35
C SER A 33 -7.89 -4.04 -14.82
N GLU A 34 -6.61 -3.67 -14.72
CA GLU A 34 -5.48 -4.47 -15.16
C GLU A 34 -4.77 -5.16 -13.99
N ILE A 35 -5.09 -4.83 -12.73
CA ILE A 35 -4.40 -5.34 -11.54
C ILE A 35 -4.45 -6.87 -11.48
N GLU A 36 -5.59 -7.49 -11.82
CA GLU A 36 -5.72 -8.95 -11.84
C GLU A 36 -4.80 -9.56 -12.90
N LYS A 37 -4.77 -8.98 -14.09
CA LYS A 37 -3.86 -9.40 -15.15
C LYS A 37 -2.39 -9.26 -14.74
N PHE A 38 -2.03 -8.17 -14.06
CA PHE A 38 -0.67 -7.98 -13.54
C PHE A 38 -0.32 -9.03 -12.48
N ALA A 39 -1.30 -9.43 -11.67
CA ALA A 39 -1.12 -10.47 -10.68
C ALA A 39 -0.88 -11.85 -11.31
N GLU A 40 -1.51 -12.14 -12.45
CA GLU A 40 -1.33 -13.38 -13.21
C GLU A 40 0.00 -13.43 -13.95
N LEU A 41 0.39 -12.33 -14.59
CA LEU A 41 1.62 -12.23 -15.37
C LEU A 41 2.89 -12.20 -14.50
N GLY A 42 2.77 -11.71 -13.28
CA GLY A 42 3.91 -11.40 -12.42
C GLY A 42 4.42 -9.98 -12.64
N TRP A 43 4.96 -9.40 -11.57
CA TRP A 43 5.40 -7.99 -11.54
C TRP A 43 6.53 -7.70 -12.54
N GLU A 44 7.34 -8.67 -12.91
CA GLU A 44 8.45 -8.55 -13.86
C GLU A 44 7.99 -8.23 -15.29
N GLN A 45 6.74 -8.62 -15.61
CA GLN A 45 6.17 -8.41 -16.95
C GLN A 45 5.29 -7.17 -17.03
N VAL A 46 5.14 -6.43 -15.93
CA VAL A 46 4.36 -5.20 -15.90
C VAL A 46 5.21 -4.04 -16.42
N ASP A 47 4.62 -3.18 -17.25
CA ASP A 47 5.29 -1.96 -17.74
C ASP A 47 5.87 -1.13 -16.61
N GLU A 48 7.10 -0.67 -16.77
CA GLU A 48 7.83 0.07 -15.73
C GLU A 48 7.09 1.37 -15.33
N THR A 49 6.44 2.03 -16.27
CA THR A 49 5.65 3.25 -15.96
C THR A 49 4.41 2.92 -15.14
N ASP A 50 3.77 1.77 -15.41
CA ASP A 50 2.65 1.28 -14.60
C ASP A 50 3.10 0.95 -13.19
N LEU A 51 4.23 0.23 -13.02
CA LEU A 51 4.80 -0.10 -11.72
C LEU A 51 5.20 1.14 -10.91
N GLN A 52 5.96 2.04 -11.53
CA GLN A 52 6.56 3.17 -10.82
C GLN A 52 5.63 4.35 -10.63
N LEU A 53 4.64 4.53 -11.52
CA LEU A 53 3.81 5.73 -11.53
C LEU A 53 2.33 5.42 -11.35
N ARG A 54 1.72 4.57 -12.20
CA ARG A 54 0.26 4.45 -12.28
C ARG A 54 -0.34 3.63 -11.14
N LEU A 55 0.31 2.57 -10.67
CA LEU A 55 -0.13 1.80 -9.51
C LEU A 55 -0.23 2.64 -8.22
N LYS A 56 0.50 3.77 -8.14
CA LYS A 56 0.38 4.71 -7.01
C LYS A 56 -1.01 5.34 -6.88
N TRP A 57 -1.79 5.43 -7.97
CA TRP A 57 -3.16 5.92 -7.93
C TRP A 57 -4.07 5.01 -7.10
N TYR A 58 -3.71 3.72 -7.02
CA TYR A 58 -4.37 2.72 -6.18
C TYR A 58 -3.69 2.52 -4.82
N GLY A 59 -2.76 3.41 -4.48
CA GLY A 59 -2.03 3.31 -3.22
C GLY A 59 -0.96 2.22 -3.19
N MET A 60 -0.65 1.61 -4.33
CA MET A 60 0.39 0.59 -4.48
C MET A 60 1.71 1.24 -4.90
N PHE A 61 2.75 1.03 -4.10
CA PHE A 61 4.07 1.60 -4.31
C PHE A 61 5.10 0.49 -4.48
N TRP A 62 5.67 0.40 -5.66
CA TRP A 62 6.80 -0.48 -5.94
C TRP A 62 8.12 0.26 -5.78
N ARG A 63 9.17 -0.47 -5.38
CA ARG A 63 10.54 0.06 -5.28
C ARG A 63 11.55 -0.95 -5.83
N PRO A 64 12.57 -0.50 -6.59
CA PRO A 64 13.63 -1.37 -7.09
C PRO A 64 14.40 -2.12 -6.00
N LYS A 65 14.51 -1.54 -4.80
CA LYS A 65 15.22 -2.14 -3.65
C LYS A 65 14.48 -3.34 -3.04
N THR A 66 13.19 -3.50 -3.33
CA THR A 66 12.36 -4.61 -2.83
C THR A 66 11.58 -5.22 -3.99
N PRO A 67 12.27 -5.91 -4.92
CA PRO A 67 11.63 -6.48 -6.10
C PRO A 67 10.51 -7.45 -5.70
N GLY A 68 9.39 -7.41 -6.42
CA GLY A 68 8.21 -8.22 -6.14
C GLY A 68 7.39 -7.84 -4.92
N LYS A 69 7.91 -6.95 -4.05
CA LYS A 69 7.20 -6.49 -2.86
C LYS A 69 6.70 -5.06 -3.04
N PHE A 70 5.43 -4.86 -2.71
CA PHE A 70 4.76 -3.57 -2.77
C PHE A 70 4.51 -3.03 -1.37
N MET A 71 4.45 -1.72 -1.25
CA MET A 71 3.89 -1.04 -0.11
C MET A 71 2.48 -0.58 -0.48
N LEU A 72 1.49 -0.99 0.30
CA LEU A 72 0.11 -0.54 0.14
C LEU A 72 -0.17 0.58 1.15
N ARG A 73 -0.66 1.72 0.66
CA ARG A 73 -1.08 2.84 1.50
C ARG A 73 -2.60 2.89 1.58
N LEU A 74 -3.11 2.79 2.80
CA LEU A 74 -4.53 2.89 3.10
C LEU A 74 -4.82 4.30 3.65
N ARG A 75 -5.81 4.95 3.06
CA ARG A 75 -6.28 6.26 3.54
C ARG A 75 -7.19 6.05 4.75
N VAL A 76 -6.92 6.80 5.81
CA VAL A 76 -7.77 6.87 7.00
C VAL A 76 -8.29 8.31 7.11
N PRO A 77 -9.56 8.58 6.74
CA PRO A 77 -10.13 9.92 6.81
C PRO A 77 -10.06 10.46 8.25
N ASN A 78 -9.52 11.65 8.41
CA ASN A 78 -9.32 12.33 9.70
C ASN A 78 -8.55 11.52 10.76
N GLY A 79 -7.88 10.43 10.37
CA GLY A 79 -7.18 9.55 11.31
C GLY A 79 -8.09 8.74 12.23
N VAL A 80 -9.39 8.67 11.92
CA VAL A 80 -10.39 7.99 12.75
C VAL A 80 -10.76 6.66 12.12
N LEU A 81 -10.66 5.59 12.90
CA LEU A 81 -11.11 4.24 12.56
C LEU A 81 -12.07 3.76 13.63
N THR A 82 -13.15 3.10 13.22
CA THR A 82 -13.98 2.34 14.16
C THR A 82 -13.26 1.06 14.59
N ALA A 83 -13.69 0.48 15.70
CA ALA A 83 -13.14 -0.79 16.17
C ALA A 83 -13.27 -1.91 15.13
N ASP A 84 -14.39 -1.95 14.39
CA ASP A 84 -14.61 -2.96 13.36
C ASP A 84 -13.70 -2.76 12.14
N GLN A 85 -13.52 -1.52 11.69
CA GLN A 85 -12.56 -1.20 10.64
C GLN A 85 -11.14 -1.60 11.06
N LEU A 86 -10.75 -1.34 12.31
CA LEU A 86 -9.43 -1.70 12.81
C LEU A 86 -9.26 -3.23 12.89
N ARG A 87 -10.31 -4.00 13.26
CA ARG A 87 -10.26 -5.47 13.22
C ARG A 87 -10.07 -6.00 11.80
N VAL A 88 -10.78 -5.43 10.82
CA VAL A 88 -10.59 -5.79 9.40
C VAL A 88 -9.18 -5.46 8.93
N VAL A 89 -8.68 -4.27 9.24
CA VAL A 89 -7.29 -3.91 8.92
C VAL A 89 -6.32 -4.88 9.59
N GLY A 90 -6.54 -5.22 10.86
CA GLY A 90 -5.71 -6.18 11.60
C GLY A 90 -5.63 -7.54 10.90
N SER A 91 -6.78 -8.09 10.46
CA SER A 91 -6.81 -9.37 9.73
C SER A 91 -6.10 -9.31 8.38
N ILE A 92 -6.16 -8.17 7.69
CA ILE A 92 -5.42 -7.93 6.44
C ILE A 92 -3.92 -7.85 6.71
N VAL A 93 -3.52 -7.12 7.74
CA VAL A 93 -2.12 -6.96 8.15
C VAL A 93 -1.52 -8.30 8.55
N GLU A 94 -2.24 -9.10 9.35
CA GLU A 94 -1.82 -10.43 9.77
C GLU A 94 -1.60 -11.36 8.58
N ARG A 95 -2.47 -11.29 7.58
CA ARG A 95 -2.45 -12.18 6.42
C ARG A 95 -1.48 -11.74 5.33
N TYR A 96 -1.35 -10.44 5.06
CA TYR A 96 -0.65 -9.90 3.90
C TYR A 96 0.50 -8.94 4.25
N GLY A 97 0.58 -8.48 5.48
CA GLY A 97 1.64 -7.58 5.93
C GLY A 97 2.94 -8.31 6.21
N GLU A 98 4.06 -7.69 5.87
CA GLU A 98 5.38 -8.21 6.24
C GLU A 98 5.51 -8.22 7.76
N ASN A 99 5.81 -9.40 8.32
CA ASN A 99 5.91 -9.63 9.78
C ASN A 99 4.61 -9.32 10.56
N GLY A 100 3.43 -9.36 9.91
CA GLY A 100 2.17 -9.06 10.58
C GLY A 100 2.11 -7.64 11.17
N SER A 101 2.76 -6.67 10.53
CA SER A 101 2.85 -5.30 11.00
C SER A 101 2.46 -4.28 9.93
N CYS A 102 2.03 -3.09 10.37
CA CYS A 102 1.82 -1.94 9.51
C CYS A 102 2.36 -0.66 10.17
N ASP A 103 2.69 0.32 9.35
CA ASP A 103 3.14 1.63 9.83
C ASP A 103 1.97 2.61 9.88
N ILE A 104 1.88 3.38 10.95
CA ILE A 104 1.03 4.56 11.03
C ILE A 104 1.88 5.78 10.66
N THR A 105 1.43 6.55 9.68
CA THR A 105 2.18 7.71 9.22
C THR A 105 1.76 8.99 9.93
N THR A 106 2.63 9.99 9.91
CA THR A 106 2.32 11.35 10.42
C THR A 106 1.16 12.03 9.70
N ARG A 107 0.77 11.52 8.51
CA ARG A 107 -0.40 11.96 7.74
C ARG A 107 -1.63 11.11 7.98
N GLN A 108 -1.66 10.35 9.08
CA GLN A 108 -2.81 9.54 9.50
C GLN A 108 -3.22 8.47 8.46
N ASN A 109 -2.26 7.96 7.69
CA ASN A 109 -2.47 6.84 6.78
C ASN A 109 -1.82 5.57 7.36
N LEU A 110 -2.34 4.42 6.97
CA LEU A 110 -1.72 3.13 7.25
C LEU A 110 -0.88 2.68 6.05
N GLN A 111 0.25 2.05 6.31
CA GLN A 111 1.11 1.49 5.27
C GLN A 111 1.42 0.03 5.59
N LEU A 112 1.00 -0.87 4.69
CA LEU A 112 1.38 -2.27 4.72
C LEU A 112 2.59 -2.46 3.82
N ARG A 113 3.62 -3.11 4.33
CA ARG A 113 4.83 -3.46 3.56
C ARG A 113 4.82 -4.92 3.18
N GLY A 114 5.59 -5.27 2.16
CA GLY A 114 5.79 -6.65 1.75
C GLY A 114 4.60 -7.29 1.06
N VAL A 115 3.60 -6.50 0.65
CA VAL A 115 2.43 -6.99 -0.08
C VAL A 115 2.89 -7.53 -1.44
N LEU A 116 2.47 -8.73 -1.77
CA LEU A 116 2.78 -9.37 -3.04
C LEU A 116 1.61 -9.20 -4.01
N LEU A 117 1.93 -8.93 -5.27
CA LEU A 117 0.94 -8.92 -6.35
C LEU A 117 0.77 -10.37 -6.82
N ARG A 118 -0.36 -10.99 -6.47
CA ARG A 118 -0.68 -12.39 -6.78
C ARG A 118 -2.14 -12.54 -7.16
N PRO A 119 -2.50 -13.56 -7.98
CA PRO A 119 -3.88 -13.83 -8.35
C PRO A 119 -4.76 -14.05 -7.13
N ALA A 120 -6.00 -13.57 -7.21
CA ALA A 120 -7.00 -13.84 -6.19
C ALA A 120 -7.27 -15.35 -6.14
N GLY A 121 -7.32 -15.92 -4.92
CA GLY A 121 -7.65 -17.33 -4.74
C GLY A 121 -6.49 -18.33 -4.71
N ASN A 122 -5.24 -17.88 -4.83
CA ASN A 122 -4.09 -18.77 -4.63
C ASN A 122 -3.78 -18.95 -3.12
N PRO A 123 -4.13 -20.10 -2.50
CA PRO A 123 -3.94 -20.30 -1.07
C PRO A 123 -2.46 -20.38 -0.66
N GLN A 124 -1.56 -20.77 -1.56
CA GLN A 124 -0.11 -20.79 -1.30
C GLN A 124 0.48 -19.39 -1.17
N ALA A 125 -0.28 -18.36 -1.54
CA ALA A 125 0.12 -16.97 -1.34
C ALA A 125 0.26 -16.59 0.15
N ALA A 126 -0.38 -17.31 1.05
CA ALA A 126 -0.35 -17.06 2.49
C ALA A 126 0.78 -17.81 3.22
N GLU A 127 1.31 -18.87 2.64
CA GLU A 127 2.28 -19.73 3.33
C GLU A 127 3.73 -19.20 3.33
N GLY A 128 4.09 -18.35 2.36
CA GLY A 128 5.44 -17.76 2.30
C GLY A 128 5.68 -16.61 3.27
N SER A 129 4.67 -16.15 4.01
CA SER A 129 4.73 -15.00 4.90
C SER A 129 4.41 -15.32 6.36
N ARG A 130 4.31 -16.59 6.73
CA ARG A 130 4.22 -16.95 8.15
C ARG A 130 5.62 -16.92 8.78
N PRO A 131 5.98 -15.86 9.50
CA PRO A 131 6.94 -16.03 10.56
C PRO A 131 6.27 -16.96 11.56
N GLN A 132 6.97 -18.00 12.00
CA GLN A 132 6.63 -18.69 13.23
C GLN A 132 6.72 -17.67 14.36
N HIS A 133 5.62 -17.00 14.67
CA HIS A 133 5.54 -16.06 15.76
C HIS A 133 4.51 -16.53 16.76
N ASP A 134 4.98 -16.69 17.98
CA ASP A 134 4.19 -16.75 19.19
C ASP A 134 3.10 -15.66 19.20
N PRO A 135 1.93 -15.94 19.85
CA PRO A 135 0.84 -14.99 19.91
C PRO A 135 1.32 -13.64 20.42
N ILE A 136 0.89 -12.58 19.75
CA ILE A 136 1.24 -11.19 20.03
C ILE A 136 1.16 -10.92 21.52
N ARG A 137 2.27 -10.93 22.21
CA ARG A 137 2.40 -10.27 23.50
C ARG A 137 2.39 -8.78 23.20
N LEU A 138 1.26 -8.13 23.46
CA LEU A 138 1.21 -6.69 23.57
C LEU A 138 2.33 -6.28 24.55
N ARG A 139 3.42 -5.74 24.04
CA ARG A 139 4.47 -5.15 24.90
C ARG A 139 3.77 -4.04 25.68
N GLN A 140 3.57 -4.30 26.98
CA GLN A 140 3.17 -3.26 27.88
C GLN A 140 4.21 -2.13 27.78
N PRO A 141 3.79 -0.86 27.69
CA PRO A 141 4.73 0.24 27.72
C PRO A 141 5.54 0.15 29.02
N PRO A 142 6.82 0.50 29.02
CA PRO A 142 7.66 0.45 30.20
C PRO A 142 6.98 1.26 31.30
N GLN A 143 6.72 0.60 32.43
CA GLN A 143 6.17 1.27 33.61
C GLN A 143 7.19 2.32 34.03
N ARG A 144 6.82 3.60 33.96
CA ARG A 144 7.60 4.67 34.56
C ARG A 144 7.62 4.46 36.04
N HIS A 145 8.78 4.04 36.58
CA HIS A 145 8.98 4.05 38.00
C HIS A 145 8.79 5.48 38.50
N ARG A 146 7.70 5.72 39.26
CA ARG A 146 7.54 6.93 40.05
C ARG A 146 8.63 6.91 41.13
N GLN A 147 9.61 7.77 40.98
CA GLN A 147 10.54 8.05 42.08
C GLN A 147 9.74 8.67 43.22
N PRO A 148 9.89 8.18 44.45
CA PRO A 148 9.26 8.82 45.61
C PRO A 148 9.84 10.21 45.78
N HIS A 149 8.96 11.22 45.83
CA HIS A 149 9.34 12.58 46.18
C HIS A 149 9.95 12.56 47.59
N ARG A 150 11.25 12.84 47.69
CA ARG A 150 11.87 13.20 48.96
C ARG A 150 11.33 14.57 49.37
N ARG A 151 10.58 14.63 50.47
CA ARG A 151 10.25 15.87 51.15
C ARG A 151 11.48 16.33 51.93
N HIS A 152 11.92 17.55 51.67
CA HIS A 152 12.79 18.32 52.56
C HIS A 152 11.92 19.27 53.35
#